data_979cefff8719805080d6d3aa0444f9ba
#
_entry.id   979cefff8719805080d6d3aa0444f9ba
#
_cell.length_a   1.000
_cell.length_b   1.000
_cell.length_c   1.000
_cell.angle_alpha   90.00
_cell.angle_beta   90.00
_cell.angle_gamma   90.00
#
_symmetry.space_group_name_H-M   'P 1'
#
loop_
_entity.id
_entity.type
_entity.pdbx_description
1 polymer ?
#
loop_
_entity_poly.entity_id
_entity_poly.type
_entity_poly.pdbx_seq_one_letter_code
_entity_poly.pdbx_strand_id
1 'polypeptide(L)'
;MVMHTGPGWTLYRGDCMDVLPTLAAGSVDAVVTDPPYGINIIRGGGRGVSGWRDFGSGGWDTLRPSRECFDAILKSGRVVVVWGGNYFTDFLPPSSQWLIWDKG
;
A
#
# COMPACT_ATOMS: atom_id res chain seq x y z
N MET A 1 3.67 3.85 18.28
CA MET A 1 4.22 4.46 17.06
C MET A 1 5.53 5.15 17.38
N VAL A 2 6.55 4.90 16.60
CA VAL A 2 7.86 5.52 16.76
C VAL A 2 8.15 6.37 15.53
N MET A 3 8.64 7.58 15.73
CA MET A 3 8.92 8.53 14.66
C MET A 3 10.42 8.83 14.60
N HIS A 4 10.96 8.80 13.41
CA HIS A 4 12.34 9.20 13.13
C HIS A 4 12.33 10.29 12.07
N THR A 5 13.13 11.31 12.22
CA THR A 5 13.19 12.43 11.29
C THR A 5 14.62 12.71 10.84
N GLY A 6 14.74 13.21 9.64
CA GLY A 6 15.98 13.73 9.09
C GLY A 6 15.68 14.88 8.15
N PRO A 7 16.70 15.47 7.49
CA PRO A 7 16.47 16.55 6.56
C PRO A 7 15.55 16.12 5.41
N GLY A 8 14.36 16.70 5.36
CA GLY A 8 13.41 16.47 4.28
C GLY A 8 12.61 15.15 4.35
N TRP A 9 12.71 14.40 5.45
CA TRP A 9 11.96 13.16 5.58
C TRP A 9 11.54 12.89 7.02
N THR A 10 10.45 12.11 7.14
CA THR A 10 9.98 11.56 8.41
C THR A 10 9.59 10.11 8.18
N LEU A 11 10.06 9.22 9.05
CA LEU A 11 9.73 7.81 9.04
C LEU A 11 8.90 7.48 10.27
N TYR A 12 7.75 6.89 10.07
CA TYR A 12 6.90 6.37 11.14
C TYR A 12 6.99 4.85 11.15
N ARG A 13 7.34 4.28 12.29
CA ARG A 13 7.30 2.84 12.49
C ARG A 13 6.07 2.48 13.31
N GLY A 14 5.17 1.72 12.73
CA GLY A 14 3.92 1.34 13.38
C GLY A 14 2.86 1.01 12.33
N ASP A 15 1.65 0.80 12.79
CA ASP A 15 0.52 0.59 11.89
C ASP A 15 0.19 1.91 11.18
N CYS A 16 0.01 1.85 9.88
CA CYS A 16 -0.33 3.05 9.10
C CYS A 16 -1.66 3.68 9.57
N MET A 17 -2.56 2.89 10.15
CA MET A 17 -3.82 3.41 10.67
C MET A 17 -3.66 4.23 11.95
N ASP A 18 -2.49 4.19 12.58
CA ASP A 18 -2.16 5.10 13.67
C ASP A 18 -1.64 6.44 13.14
N VAL A 19 -1.13 6.46 11.91
CA VAL A 19 -0.54 7.64 11.28
C VAL A 19 -1.52 8.35 10.36
N LEU A 20 -2.14 7.62 9.45
CA LEU A 20 -2.98 8.21 8.40
C LEU A 20 -4.08 9.12 8.94
N PRO A 21 -4.81 8.74 10.01
CA PRO A 21 -5.86 9.60 10.53
C PRO A 21 -5.34 10.93 11.11
N THR A 22 -4.06 11.02 11.43
CA THR A 22 -3.46 12.26 11.95
C THR A 22 -3.15 13.26 10.85
N LEU A 23 -3.15 12.83 9.58
CA LEU A 23 -2.87 13.70 8.45
C LEU A 23 -4.14 14.46 8.04
N ALA A 24 -4.00 15.75 7.84
CA ALA A 24 -5.12 16.55 7.34
C ALA A 24 -5.48 16.13 5.91
N ALA A 25 -6.75 16.31 5.54
CA ALA A 25 -7.21 16.02 4.19
C ALA A 25 -6.41 16.81 3.15
N GLY A 26 -5.89 16.12 2.13
CA GLY A 26 -5.11 16.72 1.06
C GLY A 26 -3.78 17.32 1.49
N SER A 27 -3.28 16.97 2.68
CA SER A 27 -2.03 17.53 3.20
C SER A 27 -0.79 16.93 2.56
N VAL A 28 -0.92 15.78 1.92
CA VAL A 28 0.18 15.09 1.24
C VAL A 28 0.01 15.28 -0.26
N ASP A 29 1.07 15.72 -0.93
CA ASP A 29 1.01 15.97 -2.37
C ASP A 29 0.76 14.69 -3.15
N ALA A 30 1.41 13.60 -2.77
CA ALA A 30 1.20 12.30 -3.40
C ALA A 30 1.34 11.18 -2.37
N VAL A 31 0.47 10.20 -2.47
CA VAL A 31 0.62 8.92 -1.79
C VAL A 31 0.95 7.88 -2.84
N VAL A 32 2.03 7.14 -2.62
CA VAL A 32 2.44 6.05 -3.50
C VAL A 32 2.56 4.80 -2.62
N THR A 33 1.76 3.80 -2.91
CA THR A 33 1.69 2.62 -2.05
C THR A 33 1.53 1.34 -2.86
N ASP A 34 2.10 0.27 -2.33
CA ASP A 34 1.99 -1.09 -2.86
C ASP A 34 1.46 -1.99 -1.74
N PRO A 35 0.15 -1.93 -1.47
CA PRO A 35 -0.41 -2.68 -0.34
C PRO A 35 -0.48 -4.17 -0.63
N PRO A 36 -0.58 -5.00 0.41
CA PRO A 36 -0.75 -6.44 0.20
C PRO A 36 -2.06 -6.74 -0.52
N TYR A 37 -1.98 -7.59 -1.55
CA TYR A 37 -3.12 -7.86 -2.43
C TYR A 37 -4.10 -8.89 -1.89
N GLY A 38 -3.73 -9.58 -0.82
CA GLY A 38 -4.55 -10.66 -0.28
C GLY A 38 -4.47 -11.95 -1.08
N ILE A 39 -3.48 -12.07 -1.95
CA ILE A 39 -3.33 -13.22 -2.83
C ILE A 39 -2.34 -14.26 -2.29
N ASN A 40 -1.79 -14.01 -1.11
CA ASN A 40 -0.86 -14.92 -0.44
C ASN A 40 0.36 -15.30 -1.30
N ILE A 41 0.91 -14.32 -2.01
CA ILE A 41 1.99 -14.53 -2.95
C ILE A 41 3.26 -15.05 -2.27
N ILE A 42 3.48 -14.66 -1.01
CA ILE A 42 4.65 -15.10 -0.24
C ILE A 42 4.59 -16.61 0.02
N ARG A 43 3.45 -17.14 0.40
CA ARG A 43 3.29 -18.56 0.74
C ARG A 43 3.30 -19.49 -0.46
N GLY A 44 2.51 -19.13 -1.45
CA GLY A 44 2.41 -19.95 -2.65
C GLY A 44 3.32 -19.47 -3.71
N GLY A 45 3.88 -18.33 -3.42
CA GLY A 45 4.28 -17.43 -4.46
C GLY A 45 5.64 -17.68 -4.95
N GLY A 46 6.43 -18.24 -4.37
CA GLY A 46 7.72 -18.51 -4.98
C GLY A 46 7.64 -19.35 -6.25
N ARG A 47 6.46 -19.81 -6.57
CA ARG A 47 6.25 -20.68 -7.70
C ARG A 47 6.56 -19.96 -9.02
N GLY A 48 7.63 -20.39 -9.65
CA GLY A 48 8.04 -19.85 -10.94
C GLY A 48 8.76 -18.53 -10.88
N VAL A 49 9.00 -17.98 -9.72
CA VAL A 49 9.74 -16.74 -9.56
C VAL A 49 11.07 -17.02 -8.89
N SER A 50 12.10 -17.09 -9.71
CA SER A 50 13.46 -17.30 -9.23
C SER A 50 13.90 -16.10 -8.38
N GLY A 51 14.51 -16.39 -7.25
CA GLY A 51 15.08 -15.35 -6.39
C GLY A 51 14.14 -14.75 -5.36
N TRP A 52 12.90 -15.17 -5.31
CA TRP A 52 12.01 -14.74 -4.23
C TRP A 52 12.47 -15.32 -2.91
N ARG A 53 12.60 -14.45 -1.94
CA ARG A 53 12.90 -14.88 -0.57
C ARG A 53 11.60 -15.24 0.13
N ASP A 54 11.67 -16.30 0.92
CA ASP A 54 10.64 -16.53 1.91
C ASP A 54 10.87 -15.54 3.06
N PHE A 55 9.97 -14.59 3.21
CA PHE A 55 10.01 -13.62 4.29
C PHE A 55 9.30 -14.13 5.55
N GLY A 56 9.25 -15.43 5.72
CA GLY A 56 8.64 -16.07 6.87
C GLY A 56 7.16 -16.35 6.65
N SER A 57 6.48 -16.71 7.71
CA SER A 57 5.07 -17.10 7.68
C SER A 57 4.13 -15.93 7.36
N GLY A 58 4.64 -14.86 6.95
CA GLY A 58 4.09 -13.59 6.54
C GLY A 58 2.61 -13.48 6.33
N GLY A 59 1.80 -13.61 7.30
CA GLY A 59 0.36 -13.43 7.16
C GLY A 59 -0.07 -12.06 6.62
N TRP A 60 0.86 -11.14 6.48
CA TRP A 60 0.59 -9.80 5.96
C TRP A 60 0.03 -9.80 4.53
N ASP A 61 0.37 -10.80 3.71
CA ASP A 61 -0.08 -10.87 2.32
C ASP A 61 -1.34 -11.73 2.15
N THR A 62 -1.89 -12.27 3.22
CA THR A 62 -3.12 -13.07 3.16
C THR A 62 -4.38 -12.22 3.21
N LEU A 63 -4.26 -10.99 3.70
CA LEU A 63 -5.38 -10.07 3.85
C LEU A 63 -5.08 -8.76 3.16
N ARG A 64 -6.09 -8.22 2.50
CA ARG A 64 -6.04 -6.87 1.96
C ARG A 64 -6.18 -5.86 3.11
N PRO A 65 -5.66 -4.64 2.94
CA PRO A 65 -6.01 -3.55 3.85
C PRO A 65 -7.53 -3.33 3.88
N SER A 66 -8.00 -2.74 4.96
CA SER A 66 -9.43 -2.46 5.13
C SER A 66 -9.88 -1.32 4.23
N ARG A 67 -11.21 -1.23 4.03
CA ARG A 67 -11.81 -0.07 3.36
C ARG A 67 -11.42 1.23 4.05
N GLU A 68 -11.41 1.25 5.38
CA GLU A 68 -11.04 2.42 6.17
C GLU A 68 -9.62 2.87 5.89
N CYS A 69 -8.71 1.93 5.65
CA CYS A 69 -7.33 2.23 5.28
C CYS A 69 -7.29 2.93 3.91
N PHE A 70 -8.01 2.43 2.92
CA PHE A 70 -8.07 3.05 1.60
C PHE A 70 -8.75 4.43 1.68
N ASP A 71 -9.79 4.57 2.46
CA ASP A 71 -10.44 5.87 2.65
C ASP A 71 -9.48 6.89 3.25
N ALA A 72 -8.67 6.48 4.22
CA ALA A 72 -7.66 7.35 4.82
C ALA A 72 -6.56 7.73 3.82
N ILE A 73 -6.12 6.81 2.99
CA ILE A 73 -5.15 7.06 1.92
C ILE A 73 -5.71 8.09 0.93
N LEU A 74 -6.92 7.85 0.44
CA LEU A 74 -7.56 8.72 -0.56
C LEU A 74 -7.82 10.11 0.00
N LYS A 75 -8.11 10.21 1.28
CA LYS A 75 -8.34 11.49 1.95
C LYS A 75 -7.05 12.30 2.11
N SER A 76 -5.95 11.65 2.45
CA SER A 76 -4.71 12.33 2.81
C SER A 76 -3.95 12.87 1.60
N GLY A 77 -4.01 12.20 0.45
CA GLY A 77 -3.24 12.54 -0.73
C GLY A 77 -4.01 13.34 -1.76
N ARG A 78 -3.35 14.30 -2.38
CA ARG A 78 -3.89 15.00 -3.55
C ARG A 78 -3.85 14.10 -4.78
N VAL A 79 -2.76 13.37 -4.94
CA VAL A 79 -2.59 12.33 -5.96
C VAL A 79 -2.33 11.04 -5.22
N VAL A 80 -2.97 9.97 -5.65
CA VAL A 80 -2.81 8.66 -5.03
C VAL A 80 -2.49 7.64 -6.11
N VAL A 81 -1.37 6.94 -5.93
CA VAL A 81 -0.95 5.83 -6.79
C VAL A 81 -1.00 4.56 -5.96
N VAL A 82 -1.81 3.61 -6.38
CA VAL A 82 -1.95 2.31 -5.72
C VAL A 82 -1.50 1.24 -6.71
N TRP A 83 -0.37 0.59 -6.43
CA TRP A 83 0.05 -0.57 -7.20
C TRP A 83 -0.88 -1.74 -6.90
N GLY A 84 -1.18 -2.52 -7.92
CA GLY A 84 -2.14 -3.61 -7.77
C GLY A 84 -3.58 -3.14 -7.63
N GLY A 85 -3.91 -1.98 -8.14
CA GLY A 85 -5.25 -1.40 -8.03
C GLY A 85 -6.36 -2.32 -8.54
N ASN A 86 -6.03 -3.24 -9.45
CA ASN A 86 -6.98 -4.25 -9.94
C ASN A 86 -7.48 -5.22 -8.85
N TYR A 87 -6.77 -5.33 -7.73
CA TYR A 87 -7.20 -6.13 -6.58
C TYR A 87 -8.10 -5.35 -5.61
N PHE A 88 -8.28 -4.05 -5.84
CA PHE A 88 -8.98 -3.14 -4.91
C PHE A 88 -10.08 -2.35 -5.58
N THR A 89 -10.63 -2.83 -6.67
CA THR A 89 -11.64 -2.10 -7.45
C THR A 89 -12.94 -1.89 -6.67
N ASP A 90 -13.16 -2.68 -5.64
CA ASP A 90 -14.29 -2.52 -4.73
C ASP A 90 -14.10 -1.38 -3.71
N PHE A 91 -12.86 -0.95 -3.48
CA PHE A 91 -12.52 0.11 -2.53
C PHE A 91 -12.12 1.42 -3.21
N LEU A 92 -11.58 1.32 -4.41
CA LEU A 92 -11.10 2.49 -5.15
C LEU A 92 -12.18 3.04 -6.07
N PRO A 93 -12.25 4.37 -6.24
CA PRO A 93 -13.19 4.95 -7.20
C PRO A 93 -12.84 4.54 -8.62
N PRO A 94 -13.82 4.52 -9.54
CA PRO A 94 -13.53 4.31 -10.95
C PRO A 94 -12.52 5.33 -11.46
N SER A 95 -11.61 4.87 -12.32
CA SER A 95 -10.58 5.74 -12.89
C SER A 95 -10.23 5.27 -14.30
N SER A 96 -9.96 6.22 -15.16
CA SER A 96 -9.37 5.98 -16.47
C SER A 96 -7.83 6.10 -16.44
N GLN A 97 -7.27 6.45 -15.30
CA GLN A 97 -5.84 6.68 -15.16
C GLN A 97 -5.17 5.42 -14.64
N TRP A 98 -4.53 4.69 -15.54
CA TRP A 98 -3.86 3.44 -15.22
C TRP A 98 -2.39 3.52 -15.60
N LEU A 99 -1.53 3.09 -14.66
CA LEU A 99 -0.12 2.82 -14.92
C LEU A 99 0.03 1.32 -15.13
N ILE A 100 0.62 0.93 -16.24
CA ILE A 100 0.82 -0.48 -16.55
C ILE A 100 2.32 -0.74 -16.59
N TRP A 101 2.77 -1.64 -15.73
CA TRP A 101 4.15 -2.09 -15.72
C TRP A 101 4.19 -3.51 -16.27
N ASP A 102 4.71 -3.63 -17.48
CA ASP A 102 4.96 -4.92 -18.11
C ASP A 102 6.33 -5.43 -17.64
N LYS A 103 6.28 -6.53 -16.89
CA LYS A 103 7.51 -7.15 -16.38
C LYS A 103 8.20 -8.08 -17.39
N GLY A 104 7.66 -8.16 -18.59
CA GLY A 104 8.16 -9.05 -19.63
C GLY A 104 7.51 -10.42 -19.60
#